data_bcbac3cc543d146bbd54c4bca500e0e1
#
_entry.id   bcbac3cc543d146bbd54c4bca500e0e1
#
_cell.length_a   1.000
_cell.length_b   1.000
_cell.length_c   1.000
_cell.angle_alpha   90.00
_cell.angle_beta   90.00
_cell.angle_gamma   90.00
#
_symmetry.space_group_name_H-M   'P 1'
#
loop_
_entity.id
_entity.type
_entity.pdbx_description
1 polymer ?
#
loop_
_entity_poly.entity_id
_entity_poly.type
_entity_poly.pdbx_seq_one_letter_code
_entity_poly.pdbx_strand_id
1 'polypeptide(L)'
;KRINHFPGTVEACATRHWTLVGPIQTDITGFPELTPYRGGWCGNDVFTGGFETERKAVQRMAQRLGDRLYKAGYKGAFCMDFLIDTDTRKVYLGEINPRVSGASPMTNLITSTYGGCPVYMFHLLEFMGVDWKLDLSSVQQRWAEFDNWSQLILKYPVDRVEMITK
;
A
#
# COMPACT_ATOMS: atom_id res chain seq x y z
N LYS A 1 10.17 -18.92 -12.26
CA LYS A 1 11.58 -18.63 -11.93
C LYS A 1 11.59 -17.93 -10.56
N ARG A 2 12.37 -18.42 -9.59
CA ARG A 2 12.58 -17.72 -8.32
C ARG A 2 13.54 -16.55 -8.56
N ILE A 3 13.25 -15.39 -8.00
CA ILE A 3 14.10 -14.20 -8.06
C ILE A 3 14.44 -13.76 -6.63
N ASN A 4 15.61 -13.18 -6.45
CA ASN A 4 15.91 -12.42 -5.25
C ASN A 4 15.18 -11.08 -5.35
N HIS A 5 14.48 -10.65 -4.31
CA HIS A 5 13.64 -9.47 -4.41
C HIS A 5 13.44 -8.76 -3.08
N PHE A 6 13.14 -7.46 -3.19
CA PHE A 6 12.48 -6.71 -2.13
C PHE A 6 10.97 -6.79 -2.34
N PRO A 7 10.21 -7.29 -1.36
CA PRO A 7 8.76 -7.27 -1.43
C PRO A 7 8.24 -5.88 -1.06
N GLY A 8 7.08 -5.54 -1.59
CA GLY A 8 6.41 -4.32 -1.21
C GLY A 8 4.94 -4.35 -1.57
N THR A 9 4.22 -3.38 -1.04
CA THR A 9 2.79 -3.23 -1.26
C THR A 9 2.43 -1.78 -1.53
N VAL A 10 1.31 -1.57 -2.19
CA VAL A 10 0.70 -0.27 -2.37
C VAL A 10 -0.80 -0.38 -2.29
N GLU A 11 -1.43 0.47 -1.48
CA GLU A 11 -2.87 0.65 -1.47
C GLU A 11 -3.27 1.68 -2.51
N ALA A 12 -4.29 1.37 -3.28
CA ALA A 12 -4.84 2.24 -4.31
C ALA A 12 -6.37 2.24 -4.25
N CYS A 13 -6.99 3.20 -4.92
CA CYS A 13 -8.43 3.27 -5.04
C CYS A 13 -8.86 3.47 -6.49
N ALA A 14 -9.58 2.51 -7.03
CA ALA A 14 -10.20 2.60 -8.35
C ALA A 14 -11.46 3.46 -8.25
N THR A 15 -11.44 4.63 -8.90
CA THR A 15 -12.54 5.59 -8.87
C THR A 15 -13.10 5.85 -10.26
N ARG A 16 -14.28 6.48 -10.33
CA ARG A 16 -14.94 6.90 -11.58
C ARG A 16 -14.11 7.88 -12.41
N HIS A 17 -13.16 8.58 -11.81
CA HIS A 17 -12.34 9.57 -12.49
C HIS A 17 -11.03 8.95 -12.98
N TRP A 18 -10.28 8.33 -12.08
CA TRP A 18 -9.06 7.59 -12.34
C TRP A 18 -8.63 6.81 -11.10
N THR A 19 -7.60 6.00 -11.19
CA THR A 19 -7.08 5.26 -10.03
C THR A 19 -6.08 6.13 -9.27
N LEU A 20 -6.39 6.38 -8.00
CA LEU A 20 -5.49 7.00 -7.04
C LEU A 20 -4.56 5.95 -6.44
N VAL A 21 -3.29 6.27 -6.33
CA VAL A 21 -2.25 5.36 -5.81
C VAL A 21 -1.62 5.97 -4.57
N GLY A 22 -1.76 5.31 -3.44
CA GLY A 22 -1.20 5.72 -2.15
C GLY A 22 0.33 5.66 -2.10
N PRO A 23 0.92 5.99 -0.94
CA PRO A 23 2.35 5.84 -0.72
C PRO A 23 2.80 4.40 -0.96
N ILE A 24 3.91 4.24 -1.68
CA ILE A 24 4.47 2.94 -1.99
C ILE A 24 5.32 2.49 -0.81
N GLN A 25 5.09 1.26 -0.36
CA GLN A 25 5.67 0.70 0.85
C GLN A 25 6.52 -0.52 0.53
N THR A 26 7.64 -0.67 1.19
CA THR A 26 8.36 -1.93 1.26
C THR A 26 7.87 -2.74 2.45
N ASP A 27 7.86 -4.06 2.31
CA ASP A 27 7.39 -4.95 3.37
C ASP A 27 8.55 -5.31 4.31
N ILE A 28 8.28 -5.21 5.61
CA ILE A 28 9.16 -5.71 6.67
C ILE A 28 8.76 -7.15 6.94
N THR A 29 9.64 -8.09 6.63
CA THR A 29 9.33 -9.53 6.71
C THR A 29 10.44 -10.33 7.36
N GLY A 30 10.06 -11.41 8.07
CA GLY A 30 10.96 -12.45 8.53
C GLY A 30 11.86 -12.10 9.72
N PHE A 31 11.51 -11.08 10.50
CA PHE A 31 12.21 -10.75 11.74
C PHE A 31 11.69 -11.63 12.90
N PRO A 32 12.53 -12.54 13.47
CA PRO A 32 12.11 -13.47 14.52
C PRO A 32 11.59 -12.75 15.76
N GLU A 33 12.07 -11.54 16.02
CA GLU A 33 11.67 -10.71 17.16
C GLU A 33 10.23 -10.19 17.04
N LEU A 34 9.71 -10.11 15.81
CA LEU A 34 8.39 -9.55 15.51
C LEU A 34 7.37 -10.62 15.13
N THR A 35 7.82 -11.79 14.68
CA THR A 35 6.92 -12.86 14.22
C THR A 35 7.56 -14.24 14.38
N PRO A 36 6.81 -15.25 14.87
CA PRO A 36 7.28 -16.62 14.92
C PRO A 36 7.26 -17.32 13.54
N TYR A 37 6.68 -16.68 12.54
CA TYR A 37 6.53 -17.28 11.22
C TYR A 37 7.72 -16.92 10.33
N ARG A 38 8.39 -17.95 9.79
CA ARG A 38 9.48 -17.76 8.84
C ARG A 38 9.01 -16.95 7.62
N GLY A 39 9.65 -15.80 7.37
CA GLY A 39 9.27 -14.89 6.29
C GLY A 39 7.92 -14.18 6.51
N GLY A 40 7.38 -14.24 7.73
CA GLY A 40 6.12 -13.59 8.07
C GLY A 40 6.22 -12.06 7.93
N TRP A 41 5.16 -11.46 7.43
CA TRP A 41 5.03 -10.00 7.37
C TRP A 41 4.88 -9.43 8.79
N CYS A 42 5.63 -8.38 9.09
CA CYS A 42 5.65 -7.69 10.39
C CYS A 42 5.60 -6.18 10.27
N GLY A 43 5.18 -5.66 9.14
CA GLY A 43 4.99 -4.24 8.96
C GLY A 43 5.41 -3.74 7.59
N ASN A 44 5.40 -2.42 7.46
CA ASN A 44 5.74 -1.75 6.22
C ASN A 44 6.59 -0.52 6.49
N ASP A 45 7.33 -0.10 5.48
CA ASP A 45 8.17 1.08 5.50
C ASP A 45 7.97 1.92 4.24
N VAL A 46 7.74 3.21 4.41
CA VAL A 46 7.74 4.20 3.34
C VAL A 46 9.09 4.90 3.36
N PHE A 47 10.03 4.34 2.61
CA PHE A 47 11.36 4.88 2.47
C PHE A 47 11.69 5.08 0.99
N THR A 48 12.00 6.31 0.59
CA THR A 48 12.21 6.65 -0.82
C THR A 48 13.63 6.39 -1.29
N GLY A 49 14.58 6.29 -0.39
CA GLY A 49 16.00 6.20 -0.72
C GLY A 49 16.35 5.00 -1.61
N GLY A 50 16.88 5.29 -2.80
CA GLY A 50 17.41 4.28 -3.71
C GLY A 50 16.39 3.53 -4.57
N PHE A 51 15.08 3.88 -4.53
CA PHE A 51 14.01 3.21 -5.28
C PHE A 51 13.14 4.16 -6.12
N GLU A 52 13.62 5.33 -6.48
CA GLU A 52 12.81 6.37 -7.16
C GLU A 52 12.27 5.90 -8.51
N THR A 53 13.06 5.15 -9.27
CA THR A 53 12.66 4.61 -10.59
C THR A 53 11.61 3.52 -10.43
N GLU A 54 11.83 2.61 -9.49
CA GLU A 54 10.94 1.49 -9.20
C GLU A 54 9.60 2.00 -8.64
N ARG A 55 9.62 2.99 -7.76
CA ARG A 55 8.40 3.63 -7.24
C ARG A 55 7.53 4.19 -8.36
N LYS A 56 8.12 4.88 -9.33
CA LYS A 56 7.40 5.35 -10.52
C LYS A 56 6.85 4.19 -11.37
N ALA A 57 7.57 3.08 -11.44
CA ALA A 57 7.10 1.90 -12.17
C ALA A 57 5.92 1.23 -11.43
N VAL A 58 6.00 1.07 -10.10
CA VAL A 58 4.92 0.56 -9.24
C VAL A 58 3.69 1.44 -9.36
N GLN A 59 3.84 2.76 -9.23
CA GLN A 59 2.73 3.71 -9.35
C GLN A 59 1.99 3.56 -10.68
N ARG A 60 2.72 3.54 -11.81
CA ARG A 60 2.12 3.33 -13.13
C ARG A 60 1.44 1.96 -13.26
N MET A 61 2.03 0.92 -12.66
CA MET A 61 1.45 -0.43 -12.67
C MET A 61 0.14 -0.45 -11.90
N ALA A 62 0.10 0.09 -10.68
CA ALA A 62 -1.09 0.15 -9.83
C ALA A 62 -2.20 0.99 -10.50
N GLN A 63 -1.85 2.12 -11.08
CA GLN A 63 -2.81 2.99 -11.79
C GLN A 63 -3.46 2.24 -12.97
N ARG A 64 -2.65 1.64 -13.84
CA ARG A 64 -3.16 0.86 -14.98
C ARG A 64 -4.00 -0.34 -14.56
N LEU A 65 -3.62 -0.98 -13.46
CA LEU A 65 -4.39 -2.09 -12.88
C LEU A 65 -5.74 -1.62 -12.38
N GLY A 66 -5.78 -0.58 -11.55
CA GLY A 66 -7.03 -0.04 -11.01
C GLY A 66 -7.98 0.48 -12.08
N ASP A 67 -7.46 1.13 -13.14
CA ASP A 67 -8.27 1.57 -14.27
C ASP A 67 -8.90 0.38 -15.03
N ARG A 68 -8.18 -0.74 -15.12
CA ARG A 68 -8.74 -1.99 -15.69
C ARG A 68 -9.77 -2.63 -14.77
N LEU A 69 -9.50 -2.65 -13.47
CA LEU A 69 -10.46 -3.15 -12.48
C LEU A 69 -11.75 -2.33 -12.52
N TYR A 70 -11.66 -1.00 -12.60
CA TYR A 70 -12.84 -0.15 -12.71
C TYR A 70 -13.65 -0.43 -13.98
N LYS A 71 -13.00 -0.58 -15.13
CA LYS A 71 -13.64 -0.96 -16.39
C LYS A 71 -14.30 -2.35 -16.33
N ALA A 72 -13.80 -3.24 -15.48
CA ALA A 72 -14.38 -4.56 -15.23
C ALA A 72 -15.50 -4.56 -14.18
N GLY A 73 -15.89 -3.38 -13.65
CA GLY A 73 -16.96 -3.20 -12.68
C GLY A 73 -16.52 -3.18 -11.21
N TYR A 74 -15.23 -3.28 -10.92
CA TYR A 74 -14.70 -3.09 -9.58
C TYR A 74 -14.55 -1.60 -9.26
N LYS A 75 -14.85 -1.21 -8.02
CA LYS A 75 -14.62 0.16 -7.53
C LYS A 75 -14.13 0.13 -6.07
N GLY A 76 -13.37 1.15 -5.69
CA GLY A 76 -12.89 1.31 -4.32
C GLY A 76 -11.46 0.82 -4.09
N ALA A 77 -11.11 0.65 -2.81
CA ALA A 77 -9.77 0.33 -2.38
C ALA A 77 -9.33 -1.09 -2.76
N PHE A 78 -8.08 -1.22 -3.17
CA PHE A 78 -7.40 -2.50 -3.38
C PHE A 78 -5.92 -2.35 -3.00
N CYS A 79 -5.29 -3.46 -2.66
CA CYS A 79 -3.85 -3.51 -2.50
C CYS A 79 -3.22 -4.32 -3.64
N MET A 80 -2.05 -3.87 -4.08
CA MET A 80 -1.22 -4.54 -5.05
C MET A 80 0.14 -4.83 -4.43
N ASP A 81 0.48 -6.10 -4.27
CA ASP A 81 1.79 -6.52 -3.84
C ASP A 81 2.72 -6.62 -5.05
N PHE A 82 3.95 -6.18 -4.89
CA PHE A 82 4.94 -6.14 -5.95
C PHE A 82 6.29 -6.65 -5.46
N LEU A 83 7.13 -7.04 -6.41
CA LEU A 83 8.48 -7.51 -6.16
C LEU A 83 9.45 -6.66 -6.97
N ILE A 84 10.49 -6.16 -6.33
CA ILE A 84 11.62 -5.50 -7.00
C ILE A 84 12.77 -6.48 -7.05
N ASP A 85 13.10 -6.97 -8.23
CA ASP A 85 14.24 -7.85 -8.45
C ASP A 85 15.55 -7.13 -8.08
N THR A 86 16.32 -7.71 -7.16
CA THR A 86 17.55 -7.08 -6.65
C THR A 86 18.65 -6.96 -7.68
N ASP A 87 18.69 -7.88 -8.65
CA ASP A 87 19.75 -7.97 -9.65
C ASP A 87 19.47 -7.08 -10.86
N THR A 88 18.20 -7.07 -11.31
CA THR A 88 17.78 -6.37 -12.53
C THR A 88 17.04 -5.08 -12.30
N ARG A 89 16.63 -4.81 -11.06
CA ARG A 89 15.80 -3.66 -10.66
C ARG A 89 14.43 -3.63 -11.34
N LYS A 90 14.01 -4.72 -11.95
CA LYS A 90 12.68 -4.85 -12.57
C LYS A 90 11.60 -5.04 -11.51
N VAL A 91 10.48 -4.41 -11.75
CA VAL A 91 9.28 -4.52 -10.91
C VAL A 91 8.34 -5.56 -11.50
N TYR A 92 7.89 -6.47 -10.66
CA TYR A 92 6.92 -7.51 -11.02
C TYR A 92 5.68 -7.39 -10.15
N LEU A 93 4.52 -7.65 -10.74
CA LEU A 93 3.28 -7.85 -9.98
C LEU A 93 3.40 -9.16 -9.19
N GLY A 94 3.16 -9.08 -7.89
CA GLY A 94 3.09 -10.23 -6.99
C GLY A 94 1.65 -10.73 -6.86
N GLU A 95 0.82 -9.96 -6.18
CA GLU A 95 -0.57 -10.32 -5.86
C GLU A 95 -1.49 -9.10 -5.96
N ILE A 96 -2.77 -9.36 -6.16
CA ILE A 96 -3.83 -8.35 -6.11
C ILE A 96 -4.81 -8.73 -5.00
N ASN A 97 -4.98 -7.84 -4.06
CA ASN A 97 -5.93 -7.97 -2.96
C ASN A 97 -7.04 -6.91 -3.14
N PRO A 98 -8.22 -7.27 -3.71
CA PRO A 98 -9.31 -6.32 -3.96
C PRO A 98 -10.06 -6.00 -2.65
N ARG A 99 -9.34 -5.52 -1.67
CA ARG A 99 -9.78 -5.18 -0.31
C ARG A 99 -8.74 -4.35 0.41
N VAL A 100 -9.10 -3.82 1.57
CA VAL A 100 -8.13 -3.27 2.54
C VAL A 100 -7.22 -4.38 3.08
N SER A 101 -6.00 -4.04 3.45
CA SER A 101 -4.96 -4.96 3.89
C SER A 101 -4.29 -4.51 5.18
N GLY A 102 -3.26 -5.23 5.62
CA GLY A 102 -2.44 -4.83 6.76
C GLY A 102 -1.67 -3.52 6.56
N ALA A 103 -1.46 -3.09 5.33
CA ALA A 103 -0.81 -1.83 5.00
C ALA A 103 -1.76 -0.61 5.04
N SER A 104 -3.07 -0.85 4.98
CA SER A 104 -4.08 0.21 4.92
C SER A 104 -4.08 1.16 6.11
N PRO A 105 -3.90 0.71 7.37
CA PRO A 105 -3.84 1.63 8.50
C PRO A 105 -2.76 2.69 8.35
N MET A 106 -1.53 2.28 7.98
CA MET A 106 -0.42 3.20 7.78
C MET A 106 -0.67 4.13 6.59
N THR A 107 -1.12 3.60 5.46
CA THR A 107 -1.45 4.40 4.27
C THR A 107 -2.44 5.52 4.61
N ASN A 108 -3.52 5.19 5.32
CA ASN A 108 -4.56 6.16 5.64
C ASN A 108 -4.11 7.16 6.71
N LEU A 109 -3.30 6.74 7.68
CA LEU A 109 -2.72 7.61 8.69
C LEU A 109 -1.78 8.65 8.05
N ILE A 110 -0.85 8.22 7.21
CA ILE A 110 0.09 9.10 6.51
C ILE A 110 -0.67 10.13 5.68
N THR A 111 -1.60 9.67 4.84
CA THR A 111 -2.34 10.54 3.92
C THR A 111 -3.25 11.54 4.65
N SER A 112 -3.68 11.22 5.87
CA SER A 112 -4.48 12.11 6.71
C SER A 112 -3.64 13.14 7.48
N THR A 113 -2.47 12.74 7.99
CA THR A 113 -1.64 13.52 8.93
C THR A 113 -1.21 14.87 8.33
N TYR A 114 -0.96 14.92 7.04
CA TYR A 114 -0.49 16.13 6.35
C TYR A 114 -1.62 16.95 5.70
N GLY A 115 -2.82 16.89 6.28
CA GLY A 115 -3.98 17.64 5.77
C GLY A 115 -4.47 17.12 4.42
N GLY A 116 -4.13 15.90 4.09
CA GLY A 116 -4.58 15.21 2.89
C GLY A 116 -5.92 14.50 3.08
N CYS A 117 -6.44 13.99 1.99
CA CYS A 117 -7.60 13.10 2.00
C CYS A 117 -7.09 11.65 2.06
N PRO A 118 -7.48 10.82 3.03
CA PRO A 118 -7.04 9.43 3.09
C PRO A 118 -7.55 8.62 1.90
N VAL A 119 -6.79 7.62 1.48
CA VAL A 119 -7.17 6.73 0.35
C VAL A 119 -8.56 6.11 0.58
N TYR A 120 -8.87 5.75 1.81
CA TYR A 120 -10.14 5.15 2.18
C TYR A 120 -11.33 6.10 2.04
N MET A 121 -11.13 7.41 2.09
CA MET A 121 -12.20 8.37 1.82
C MET A 121 -12.73 8.23 0.39
N PHE A 122 -11.85 8.03 -0.58
CA PHE A 122 -12.26 7.81 -1.98
C PHE A 122 -13.02 6.49 -2.15
N HIS A 123 -12.66 5.44 -1.37
CA HIS A 123 -13.46 4.22 -1.32
C HIS A 123 -14.89 4.51 -0.87
N LEU A 124 -15.07 5.24 0.23
CA LEU A 124 -16.39 5.61 0.73
C LEU A 124 -17.17 6.44 -0.30
N LEU A 125 -16.54 7.45 -0.90
CA LEU A 125 -17.19 8.32 -1.90
C LEU A 125 -17.69 7.53 -3.11
N GLU A 126 -16.95 6.52 -3.57
CA GLU A 126 -17.38 5.66 -4.67
C GLU A 126 -18.62 4.80 -4.30
N PHE A 127 -18.74 4.36 -3.05
CA PHE A 127 -19.86 3.54 -2.59
C PHE A 127 -21.08 4.35 -2.17
N MET A 128 -20.90 5.58 -1.69
CA MET A 128 -22.00 6.48 -1.32
C MET A 128 -22.78 7.01 -2.53
N GLY A 129 -22.24 6.91 -3.73
CA GLY A 129 -22.89 7.39 -4.95
C GLY A 129 -23.03 8.91 -5.05
N VAL A 130 -22.37 9.66 -4.17
CA VAL A 130 -22.36 11.12 -4.23
C VAL A 130 -21.48 11.62 -5.37
N ASP A 131 -21.87 12.75 -5.96
CA ASP A 131 -20.98 13.44 -6.91
C ASP A 131 -19.92 14.21 -6.13
N TRP A 132 -18.65 14.04 -6.55
CA TRP A 132 -17.54 14.72 -5.91
C TRP A 132 -16.52 15.19 -6.95
N LYS A 133 -15.90 16.31 -6.66
CA LYS A 133 -14.85 16.90 -7.50
C LYS A 133 -13.69 17.32 -6.61
N LEU A 134 -12.52 16.76 -6.87
CA LEU A 134 -11.28 17.10 -6.21
C LEU A 134 -10.16 17.20 -7.27
N ASP A 135 -9.17 18.01 -6.99
CA ASP A 135 -7.94 18.00 -7.78
C ASP A 135 -7.12 16.74 -7.44
N LEU A 136 -7.45 15.65 -8.15
CA LEU A 136 -6.81 14.35 -7.93
C LEU A 136 -5.32 14.38 -8.28
N SER A 137 -4.91 15.24 -9.19
CA SER A 137 -3.50 15.42 -9.54
C SER A 137 -2.70 15.93 -8.36
N SER A 138 -3.20 16.98 -7.69
CA SER A 138 -2.57 17.51 -6.47
C SER A 138 -2.60 16.51 -5.31
N VAL A 139 -3.66 15.72 -5.16
CA VAL A 139 -3.73 14.65 -4.17
C VAL A 139 -2.65 13.60 -4.44
N GLN A 140 -2.56 13.12 -5.68
CA GLN A 140 -1.60 12.11 -6.08
C GLN A 140 -0.15 12.59 -5.94
N GLN A 141 0.13 13.84 -6.27
CA GLN A 141 1.44 14.43 -6.11
C GLN A 141 1.86 14.46 -4.64
N ARG A 142 1.00 14.94 -3.75
CA ARG A 142 1.27 14.97 -2.30
C ARG A 142 1.54 13.58 -1.73
N TRP A 143 0.77 12.57 -2.15
CA TRP A 143 1.00 11.20 -1.69
C TRP A 143 2.32 10.61 -2.16
N ALA A 144 2.83 11.05 -3.30
CA ALA A 144 4.12 10.61 -3.82
C ALA A 144 5.33 11.22 -3.05
N GLU A 145 5.11 12.31 -2.30
CA GLU A 145 6.14 13.00 -1.53
C GLU A 145 6.33 12.44 -0.11
N PHE A 146 5.43 11.57 0.35
CA PHE A 146 5.54 10.99 1.69
C PHE A 146 6.73 10.04 1.80
N ASP A 147 7.49 10.23 2.89
CA ASP A 147 8.71 9.51 3.19
C ASP A 147 8.92 9.36 4.70
N ASN A 148 9.79 8.42 5.10
CA ASN A 148 10.21 8.23 6.49
C ASN A 148 9.06 7.86 7.46
N TRP A 149 8.16 6.99 6.99
CA TRP A 149 7.11 6.39 7.81
C TRP A 149 7.27 4.88 7.87
N SER A 150 7.08 4.32 9.06
CA SER A 150 7.11 2.88 9.27
C SER A 150 6.01 2.44 10.21
N GLN A 151 5.52 1.22 10.03
CA GLN A 151 4.73 0.50 11.02
C GLN A 151 5.38 -0.84 11.33
N LEU A 152 5.44 -1.18 12.60
CA LEU A 152 5.86 -2.49 13.07
C LEU A 152 4.71 -3.20 13.75
N ILE A 153 4.51 -4.46 13.42
CA ILE A 153 3.48 -5.33 13.99
C ILE A 153 4.18 -6.46 14.76
N LEU A 154 4.08 -6.41 16.06
CA LEU A 154 4.53 -7.49 16.92
C LEU A 154 3.44 -8.58 16.96
N LYS A 155 3.76 -9.75 16.44
CA LYS A 155 2.91 -10.95 16.53
C LYS A 155 3.36 -11.79 17.70
N TYR A 156 2.53 -11.84 18.72
CA TYR A 156 2.80 -12.59 19.95
C TYR A 156 1.85 -13.79 20.03
N PRO A 157 2.27 -14.97 19.56
CA PRO A 157 1.43 -16.17 19.55
C PRO A 157 1.51 -16.87 20.91
N VAL A 158 0.61 -16.54 21.80
CA VAL A 158 0.41 -17.27 23.05
C VAL A 158 -1.03 -17.76 23.11
N ASP A 159 -1.23 -18.94 23.67
CA ASP A 159 -2.55 -19.54 23.90
C ASP A 159 -3.29 -18.94 25.12
N ARG A 160 -2.90 -17.76 25.54
CA ARG A 160 -3.49 -17.07 26.67
C ARG A 160 -3.65 -15.58 26.38
N VAL A 161 -4.69 -14.99 26.94
CA VAL A 161 -4.88 -13.54 26.95
C VAL A 161 -3.95 -12.93 27.99
N GLU A 162 -3.06 -12.05 27.55
CA GLU A 162 -2.22 -11.25 28.44
C GLU A 162 -2.63 -9.80 28.37
N MET A 163 -2.71 -9.15 29.53
CA MET A 163 -2.92 -7.71 29.58
C MET A 163 -1.56 -7.02 29.56
N ILE A 164 -1.33 -6.16 28.58
CA ILE A 164 -0.14 -5.31 28.57
C ILE A 164 -0.34 -4.27 29.66
N THR A 165 0.30 -4.48 30.79
CA THR A 165 0.42 -3.45 31.83
C THR A 165 1.69 -2.67 31.59
N LYS A 166 1.63 -1.35 31.83
CA LYS A 166 2.78 -0.44 31.66
C LYS A 166 4.03 -0.95 32.35
#